data_90fe5bbcd9814d82f7a9c3e97684315b
#
_entry.id   90fe5bbcd9814d82f7a9c3e97684315b
#
_cell.length_a   1.000
_cell.length_b   1.000
_cell.length_c   1.000
_cell.angle_alpha   90.00
_cell.angle_beta   90.00
_cell.angle_gamma   90.00
#
_symmetry.space_group_name_H-M   'P 1'
#
loop_
_entity.id
_entity.type
_entity.pdbx_description
1 polymer ?
#
loop_
_entity_poly.entity_id
_entity_poly.type
_entity_poly.pdbx_seq_one_letter_code
_entity_poly.pdbx_strand_id
1 'polypeptide(L)'
;MSELQGGPGALFAIGGAEDKLKKRTVLQEFVEAAGGSKARIVVVPTASALGPDVIDVYRALFAALGAESVVGVRPENREDADDPAFISPLNDATGVFMTGGNQLKLAGVVTGTAFGRAVTAAHARGAAVGGTSAGASILAEHMIAFGRSGATPRQRMSQLSGGLGLVQGAIVDQHFAQRNRYGRLLSLVAQSPGLLGIGVDEDTAAVFRGSHLEVVGRGAVTIFDGSRITSNGHYAGRSEPLLASGVVLHVLPATATFDLQDRVLLSFGKQPPATELAEMEAAEADLRKLAKEIAAEGVSPKYYADRKRRAGRRTSKKSAAAGESRPEATEPITAGADSELPDRTQADNGNT
;
A
#
# COMPACT_ATOMS: atom_id res chain seq x y z
N MET A 1 -13.53 -6.89 -39.25
CA MET A 1 -13.86 -7.38 -37.93
C MET A 1 -12.53 -7.69 -37.26
N SER A 2 -12.01 -6.70 -36.52
CA SER A 2 -10.76 -6.85 -35.78
C SER A 2 -11.07 -7.61 -34.49
N GLU A 3 -10.52 -8.81 -34.35
CA GLU A 3 -10.55 -9.61 -33.13
C GLU A 3 -9.98 -8.76 -31.96
N LEU A 4 -10.84 -8.40 -31.01
CA LEU A 4 -10.42 -7.96 -29.69
C LEU A 4 -9.78 -9.16 -28.99
N GLN A 5 -8.49 -9.37 -29.21
CA GLN A 5 -7.64 -10.28 -28.44
C GLN A 5 -7.33 -9.59 -27.08
N GLY A 6 -8.31 -9.52 -26.20
CA GLY A 6 -8.11 -9.06 -24.84
C GLY A 6 -8.45 -10.19 -23.89
N GLY A 7 -7.45 -10.69 -23.17
CA GLY A 7 -7.68 -11.55 -22.00
C GLY A 7 -8.43 -10.80 -20.89
N PRO A 8 -8.68 -11.44 -19.74
CA PRO A 8 -9.28 -10.78 -18.56
C PRO A 8 -8.50 -9.53 -18.16
N GLY A 9 -9.20 -8.51 -17.63
CA GLY A 9 -8.61 -7.27 -17.18
C GLY A 9 -7.69 -7.44 -15.98
N ALA A 10 -6.95 -6.40 -15.63
CA ALA A 10 -6.12 -6.42 -14.42
C ALA A 10 -6.99 -6.38 -13.15
N LEU A 11 -6.53 -7.06 -12.10
CA LEU A 11 -7.15 -7.00 -10.76
C LEU A 11 -6.26 -6.19 -9.80
N PHE A 12 -6.85 -5.28 -9.03
CA PHE A 12 -6.14 -4.40 -8.11
C PHE A 12 -6.60 -4.66 -6.67
N ALA A 13 -5.83 -5.39 -5.90
CA ALA A 13 -6.04 -5.50 -4.46
C ALA A 13 -5.25 -4.41 -3.74
N ILE A 14 -5.94 -3.35 -3.29
CA ILE A 14 -5.33 -2.18 -2.66
C ILE A 14 -5.44 -2.31 -1.14
N GLY A 15 -4.31 -2.18 -0.44
CA GLY A 15 -4.23 -2.41 1.00
C GLY A 15 -4.98 -1.41 1.88
N GLY A 16 -5.57 -0.38 1.31
CA GLY A 16 -6.28 0.69 2.00
C GLY A 16 -5.45 1.96 2.11
N ALA A 17 -6.09 3.05 2.56
CA ALA A 17 -5.45 4.36 2.78
C ALA A 17 -4.59 4.84 1.59
N GLU A 18 -4.99 4.51 0.37
CA GLU A 18 -4.34 4.94 -0.86
C GLU A 18 -4.29 6.47 -0.95
N ASP A 19 -3.17 7.00 -1.45
CA ASP A 19 -2.97 8.44 -1.60
C ASP A 19 -3.99 9.05 -2.58
N LYS A 20 -4.83 9.95 -2.07
CA LYS A 20 -5.86 10.66 -2.82
C LYS A 20 -5.49 12.11 -3.17
N LEU A 21 -4.40 12.62 -2.60
CA LEU A 21 -4.11 14.06 -2.62
C LEU A 21 -2.82 14.44 -3.33
N LYS A 22 -1.80 13.56 -3.31
CA LYS A 22 -0.46 13.88 -3.81
C LYS A 22 -0.15 13.15 -5.12
N LYS A 23 0.59 12.04 -5.02
CA LYS A 23 1.05 11.28 -6.19
C LYS A 23 -0.03 10.41 -6.82
N ARG A 24 -0.96 9.89 -6.01
CA ARG A 24 -2.08 9.02 -6.42
C ARG A 24 -1.66 7.83 -7.29
N THR A 25 -0.44 7.32 -7.09
CA THR A 25 0.20 6.33 -7.97
C THR A 25 -0.66 5.09 -8.20
N VAL A 26 -1.24 4.54 -7.13
CA VAL A 26 -2.09 3.34 -7.22
C VAL A 26 -3.38 3.62 -8.01
N LEU A 27 -4.01 4.77 -7.77
CA LEU A 27 -5.25 5.15 -8.46
C LEU A 27 -5.00 5.53 -9.92
N GLN A 28 -3.86 6.14 -10.23
CA GLN A 28 -3.45 6.44 -11.59
C GLN A 28 -3.23 5.15 -12.39
N GLU A 29 -2.50 4.18 -11.82
CA GLU A 29 -2.29 2.88 -12.46
C GLU A 29 -3.62 2.14 -12.72
N PHE A 30 -4.59 2.26 -11.79
CA PHE A 30 -5.92 1.71 -12.00
C PHE A 30 -6.65 2.38 -13.18
N VAL A 31 -6.61 3.72 -13.30
CA VAL A 31 -7.22 4.46 -14.41
C VAL A 31 -6.57 4.07 -15.73
N GLU A 32 -5.24 3.96 -15.78
CA GLU A 32 -4.51 3.53 -16.99
C GLU A 32 -4.94 2.10 -17.40
N ALA A 33 -5.00 1.18 -16.46
CA ALA A 33 -5.45 -0.19 -16.70
C ALA A 33 -6.93 -0.26 -17.15
N ALA A 34 -7.76 0.70 -16.71
CA ALA A 34 -9.15 0.84 -17.11
C ALA A 34 -9.34 1.50 -18.50
N GLY A 35 -8.24 1.93 -19.17
CA GLY A 35 -8.25 2.53 -20.50
C GLY A 35 -7.86 4.01 -20.56
N GLY A 36 -7.29 4.56 -19.48
CA GLY A 36 -6.79 5.93 -19.41
C GLY A 36 -7.89 6.97 -19.69
N SER A 37 -7.69 7.80 -20.71
CA SER A 37 -8.66 8.83 -21.13
C SER A 37 -9.98 8.28 -21.71
N LYS A 38 -10.10 6.97 -21.90
CA LYS A 38 -11.31 6.27 -22.31
C LYS A 38 -11.91 5.42 -21.19
N ALA A 39 -11.38 5.56 -19.98
CA ALA A 39 -11.84 4.77 -18.85
C ALA A 39 -13.27 5.15 -18.42
N ARG A 40 -14.17 4.18 -18.44
CA ARG A 40 -15.54 4.27 -17.92
C ARG A 40 -15.60 3.46 -16.63
N ILE A 41 -15.58 4.17 -15.51
CA ILE A 41 -15.39 3.56 -14.20
C ILE A 41 -16.71 3.52 -13.43
N VAL A 42 -17.06 2.33 -12.94
CA VAL A 42 -18.16 2.13 -11.98
C VAL A 42 -17.57 2.05 -10.58
N VAL A 43 -17.98 2.96 -9.70
CA VAL A 43 -17.62 2.97 -8.27
C VAL A 43 -18.72 2.29 -7.45
N VAL A 44 -18.32 1.28 -6.66
CA VAL A 44 -19.24 0.45 -5.84
C VAL A 44 -18.96 0.70 -4.35
N PRO A 45 -19.71 1.59 -3.69
CA PRO A 45 -19.48 1.96 -2.29
C PRO A 45 -20.31 1.15 -1.29
N THR A 46 -20.83 0.00 -1.65
CA THR A 46 -21.70 -0.85 -0.81
C THR A 46 -21.09 -1.18 0.56
N ALA A 47 -19.76 -1.32 0.64
CA ALA A 47 -19.06 -1.52 1.91
C ALA A 47 -19.06 -0.29 2.82
N SER A 48 -19.15 0.92 2.25
CA SER A 48 -18.89 2.18 2.96
C SER A 48 -20.05 2.58 3.89
N ALA A 49 -19.69 3.04 5.09
CA ALA A 49 -20.61 3.68 6.02
C ALA A 49 -20.85 5.16 5.71
N LEU A 50 -20.04 5.78 4.83
CA LEU A 50 -20.15 7.20 4.46
C LEU A 50 -21.30 7.50 3.49
N GLY A 51 -22.09 6.50 3.13
CA GLY A 51 -23.20 6.69 2.22
C GLY A 51 -22.79 7.06 0.79
N PRO A 52 -23.64 7.83 0.06
CA PRO A 52 -23.35 8.21 -1.32
C PRO A 52 -22.20 9.21 -1.46
N ASP A 53 -21.83 9.96 -0.43
CA ASP A 53 -20.78 11.00 -0.49
C ASP A 53 -19.42 10.45 -0.94
N VAL A 54 -19.14 9.18 -0.65
CA VAL A 54 -17.91 8.53 -1.11
C VAL A 54 -17.86 8.39 -2.64
N ILE A 55 -19.02 8.33 -3.31
CA ILE A 55 -19.10 8.31 -4.77
C ILE A 55 -18.52 9.61 -5.34
N ASP A 56 -18.91 10.75 -4.77
CA ASP A 56 -18.45 12.05 -5.23
C ASP A 56 -16.94 12.24 -5.05
N VAL A 57 -16.38 11.71 -3.95
CA VAL A 57 -14.94 11.70 -3.73
C VAL A 57 -14.24 10.93 -4.85
N TYR A 58 -14.64 9.69 -5.14
CA TYR A 58 -13.97 8.90 -6.18
C TYR A 58 -14.29 9.40 -7.60
N ARG A 59 -15.48 10.00 -7.82
CA ARG A 59 -15.81 10.65 -9.08
C ARG A 59 -14.84 11.80 -9.37
N ALA A 60 -14.64 12.69 -8.40
CA ALA A 60 -13.71 13.79 -8.53
C ALA A 60 -12.26 13.31 -8.74
N LEU A 61 -11.85 12.25 -8.00
CA LEU A 61 -10.51 11.67 -8.11
C LEU A 61 -10.25 11.07 -9.49
N PHE A 62 -11.12 10.19 -9.97
CA PHE A 62 -10.91 9.51 -11.24
C PHE A 62 -11.08 10.47 -12.45
N ALA A 63 -11.99 11.46 -12.35
CA ALA A 63 -12.09 12.54 -13.33
C ALA A 63 -10.79 13.37 -13.38
N ALA A 64 -10.22 13.71 -12.22
CA ALA A 64 -8.94 14.43 -12.15
C ALA A 64 -7.74 13.59 -12.65
N LEU A 65 -7.85 12.27 -12.69
CA LEU A 65 -6.89 11.33 -13.28
C LEU A 65 -7.17 11.06 -14.77
N GLY A 66 -8.18 11.72 -15.37
CA GLY A 66 -8.44 11.68 -16.80
C GLY A 66 -9.45 10.62 -17.25
N ALA A 67 -10.17 9.97 -16.35
CA ALA A 67 -11.24 9.03 -16.75
C ALA A 67 -12.35 9.73 -17.54
N GLU A 68 -12.86 9.09 -18.61
CA GLU A 68 -13.95 9.60 -19.47
C GLU A 68 -15.26 9.77 -18.69
N SER A 69 -15.60 8.79 -17.89
CA SER A 69 -16.82 8.82 -17.07
C SER A 69 -16.67 8.03 -15.77
N VAL A 70 -17.41 8.48 -14.74
CA VAL A 70 -17.44 7.83 -13.45
C VAL A 70 -18.87 7.78 -12.93
N VAL A 71 -19.39 6.58 -12.75
CA VAL A 71 -20.76 6.32 -12.26
C VAL A 71 -20.68 5.60 -10.92
N GLY A 72 -21.49 6.05 -9.94
CA GLY A 72 -21.64 5.35 -8.67
C GLY A 72 -22.82 4.38 -8.72
N VAL A 73 -22.59 3.15 -8.28
CA VAL A 73 -23.64 2.11 -8.19
C VAL A 73 -23.59 1.48 -6.80
N ARG A 74 -24.66 1.62 -6.02
CA ARG A 74 -24.69 1.22 -4.62
C ARG A 74 -25.88 0.31 -4.29
N PRO A 75 -25.80 -1.00 -4.60
CA PRO A 75 -26.79 -1.93 -4.06
C PRO A 75 -26.66 -2.01 -2.53
N GLU A 76 -27.77 -1.83 -1.80
CA GLU A 76 -27.79 -1.85 -0.34
C GLU A 76 -28.16 -3.22 0.22
N ASN A 77 -28.83 -4.04 -0.57
CA ASN A 77 -29.31 -5.37 -0.26
C ASN A 77 -29.20 -6.29 -1.48
N ARG A 78 -29.59 -7.54 -1.34
CA ARG A 78 -29.51 -8.53 -2.42
C ARG A 78 -30.55 -8.32 -3.52
N GLU A 79 -31.70 -7.72 -3.19
CA GLU A 79 -32.76 -7.39 -4.16
C GLU A 79 -32.24 -6.30 -5.11
N ASP A 80 -31.62 -5.22 -4.60
CA ASP A 80 -30.94 -4.22 -5.42
C ASP A 80 -29.86 -4.86 -6.29
N ALA A 81 -29.12 -5.81 -5.75
CA ALA A 81 -28.03 -6.49 -6.45
C ALA A 81 -28.50 -7.47 -7.55
N ASP A 82 -29.79 -7.77 -7.62
CA ASP A 82 -30.43 -8.52 -8.69
C ASP A 82 -31.26 -7.62 -9.63
N ASP A 83 -31.43 -6.32 -9.29
CA ASP A 83 -32.14 -5.34 -10.14
C ASP A 83 -31.28 -4.90 -11.34
N PRO A 84 -31.82 -4.99 -12.57
CA PRO A 84 -31.15 -4.51 -13.79
C PRO A 84 -30.67 -3.06 -13.74
N ALA A 85 -31.33 -2.18 -12.98
CA ALA A 85 -30.92 -0.78 -12.87
C ALA A 85 -29.53 -0.62 -12.24
N PHE A 86 -29.17 -1.47 -11.27
CA PHE A 86 -27.85 -1.48 -10.66
C PHE A 86 -26.80 -2.23 -11.51
N ILE A 87 -27.25 -3.14 -12.36
CA ILE A 87 -26.37 -4.01 -13.17
C ILE A 87 -25.97 -3.33 -14.48
N SER A 88 -26.90 -2.60 -15.12
CA SER A 88 -26.69 -2.06 -16.46
C SER A 88 -25.42 -1.21 -16.61
N PRO A 89 -24.97 -0.38 -15.63
CA PRO A 89 -23.74 0.38 -15.76
C PRO A 89 -22.48 -0.49 -15.86
N LEU A 90 -22.53 -1.73 -15.38
CA LEU A 90 -21.39 -2.67 -15.48
C LEU A 90 -21.21 -3.22 -16.90
N ASN A 91 -22.22 -3.15 -17.77
CA ASN A 91 -22.15 -3.74 -19.10
C ASN A 91 -21.08 -3.07 -19.99
N ASP A 92 -20.94 -1.75 -19.88
CA ASP A 92 -20.02 -0.95 -20.68
C ASP A 92 -18.81 -0.44 -19.85
N ALA A 93 -18.73 -0.83 -18.57
CA ALA A 93 -17.63 -0.45 -17.70
C ALA A 93 -16.30 -1.04 -18.22
N THR A 94 -15.27 -0.19 -18.27
CA THR A 94 -13.87 -0.58 -18.48
C THR A 94 -13.09 -0.65 -17.18
N GLY A 95 -13.66 -0.11 -16.10
CA GLY A 95 -13.15 -0.22 -14.74
C GLY A 95 -14.27 -0.39 -13.70
N VAL A 96 -14.07 -1.26 -12.72
CA VAL A 96 -14.97 -1.42 -11.57
C VAL A 96 -14.16 -1.25 -10.29
N PHE A 97 -14.52 -0.27 -9.47
CA PHE A 97 -13.78 0.07 -8.25
C PHE A 97 -14.65 -0.07 -7.00
N MET A 98 -14.32 -1.04 -6.12
CA MET A 98 -15.02 -1.29 -4.88
C MET A 98 -14.35 -0.56 -3.71
N THR A 99 -15.11 0.25 -2.97
CA THR A 99 -14.55 1.06 -1.88
C THR A 99 -14.33 0.27 -0.59
N GLY A 100 -13.59 0.87 0.34
CA GLY A 100 -13.40 0.35 1.69
C GLY A 100 -14.66 0.45 2.55
N GLY A 101 -14.63 -0.26 3.67
CA GLY A 101 -15.70 -0.30 4.67
C GLY A 101 -15.89 -1.68 5.29
N ASN A 102 -17.12 -2.15 5.38
CA ASN A 102 -17.46 -3.47 5.92
C ASN A 102 -17.48 -4.53 4.82
N GLN A 103 -16.44 -5.38 4.77
CA GLN A 103 -16.35 -6.43 3.76
C GLN A 103 -17.45 -7.50 3.86
N LEU A 104 -17.97 -7.79 5.07
CA LEU A 104 -19.09 -8.72 5.21
C LEU A 104 -20.39 -8.16 4.63
N LYS A 105 -20.64 -6.86 4.82
CA LYS A 105 -21.77 -6.20 4.16
C LYS A 105 -21.64 -6.30 2.64
N LEU A 106 -20.45 -5.95 2.11
CA LEU A 106 -20.20 -6.01 0.66
C LEU A 106 -20.41 -7.43 0.13
N ALA A 107 -19.77 -8.42 0.74
CA ALA A 107 -19.90 -9.81 0.31
C ALA A 107 -21.36 -10.32 0.44
N GLY A 108 -22.04 -10.04 1.55
CA GLY A 108 -23.42 -10.45 1.76
C GLY A 108 -24.39 -9.90 0.73
N VAL A 109 -24.14 -8.68 0.24
CA VAL A 109 -24.97 -8.04 -0.78
C VAL A 109 -24.65 -8.56 -2.17
N VAL A 110 -23.35 -8.63 -2.58
CA VAL A 110 -23.02 -8.81 -4.00
C VAL A 110 -22.65 -10.25 -4.39
N THR A 111 -22.18 -11.09 -3.45
CA THR A 111 -21.73 -12.45 -3.84
C THR A 111 -22.92 -13.35 -4.20
N GLY A 112 -22.81 -14.08 -5.32
CA GLY A 112 -23.84 -14.98 -5.80
C GLY A 112 -25.08 -14.29 -6.40
N THR A 113 -25.09 -12.95 -6.55
CA THR A 113 -26.17 -12.17 -7.20
C THR A 113 -25.86 -11.90 -8.66
N ALA A 114 -26.81 -11.34 -9.39
CA ALA A 114 -26.60 -10.89 -10.77
C ALA A 114 -25.55 -9.77 -10.86
N PHE A 115 -25.48 -8.88 -9.88
CA PHE A 115 -24.44 -7.84 -9.78
C PHE A 115 -23.04 -8.44 -9.67
N GLY A 116 -22.84 -9.40 -8.76
CA GLY A 116 -21.54 -10.09 -8.61
C GLY A 116 -21.11 -10.79 -9.90
N ARG A 117 -22.06 -11.47 -10.57
CA ARG A 117 -21.81 -12.09 -11.89
C ARG A 117 -21.46 -11.05 -12.95
N ALA A 118 -22.11 -9.88 -12.94
CA ALA A 118 -21.82 -8.80 -13.88
C ALA A 118 -20.41 -8.19 -13.67
N VAL A 119 -19.94 -8.06 -12.42
CA VAL A 119 -18.55 -7.67 -12.11
C VAL A 119 -17.57 -8.70 -12.68
N THR A 120 -17.81 -10.00 -12.46
CA THR A 120 -16.97 -11.06 -13.00
C THR A 120 -16.98 -11.06 -14.53
N ALA A 121 -18.14 -10.84 -15.16
CA ALA A 121 -18.28 -10.74 -16.60
C ALA A 121 -17.55 -9.50 -17.16
N ALA A 122 -17.60 -8.36 -16.47
CA ALA A 122 -16.84 -7.16 -16.86
C ALA A 122 -15.32 -7.45 -16.86
N HIS A 123 -14.80 -8.08 -15.81
CA HIS A 123 -13.41 -8.54 -15.75
C HIS A 123 -13.05 -9.46 -16.93
N ALA A 124 -13.87 -10.46 -17.20
CA ALA A 124 -13.64 -11.39 -18.30
C ALA A 124 -13.61 -10.71 -19.68
N ARG A 125 -14.32 -9.58 -19.84
CA ARG A 125 -14.30 -8.74 -21.06
C ARG A 125 -13.10 -7.81 -21.15
N GLY A 126 -12.21 -7.78 -20.14
CA GLY A 126 -11.03 -6.93 -20.11
C GLY A 126 -11.14 -5.70 -19.22
N ALA A 127 -12.26 -5.49 -18.50
CA ALA A 127 -12.36 -4.39 -17.55
C ALA A 127 -11.41 -4.60 -16.37
N ALA A 128 -10.69 -3.54 -15.96
CA ALA A 128 -9.93 -3.55 -14.73
C ALA A 128 -10.89 -3.61 -13.53
N VAL A 129 -10.69 -4.56 -12.61
CA VAL A 129 -11.49 -4.65 -11.39
C VAL A 129 -10.59 -4.46 -10.19
N GLY A 130 -10.90 -3.49 -9.35
CA GLY A 130 -10.10 -3.18 -8.19
C GLY A 130 -10.93 -2.81 -6.97
N GLY A 131 -10.26 -2.78 -5.84
CA GLY A 131 -10.89 -2.27 -4.65
C GLY A 131 -9.88 -2.05 -3.54
N THR A 132 -10.27 -1.14 -2.63
CA THR A 132 -9.45 -0.75 -1.49
C THR A 132 -9.99 -1.34 -0.20
N SER A 133 -9.10 -1.85 0.67
CA SER A 133 -9.46 -2.41 1.97
C SER A 133 -10.51 -3.53 1.84
N ALA A 134 -11.79 -3.30 2.21
CA ALA A 134 -12.87 -4.27 2.01
C ALA A 134 -13.03 -4.70 0.55
N GLY A 135 -12.89 -3.74 -0.39
CA GLY A 135 -12.94 -4.01 -1.82
C GLY A 135 -11.76 -4.85 -2.34
N ALA A 136 -10.61 -4.82 -1.67
CA ALA A 136 -9.49 -5.71 -1.98
C ALA A 136 -9.77 -7.15 -1.49
N SER A 137 -10.29 -7.28 -0.28
CA SER A 137 -10.55 -8.59 0.32
C SER A 137 -11.57 -9.40 -0.48
N ILE A 138 -12.60 -8.77 -1.03
CA ILE A 138 -13.67 -9.45 -1.77
C ILE A 138 -13.22 -10.02 -3.13
N LEU A 139 -12.09 -9.55 -3.68
CA LEU A 139 -11.59 -10.08 -4.96
C LEU A 139 -11.21 -11.55 -4.87
N ALA A 140 -10.73 -12.01 -3.72
CA ALA A 140 -10.35 -13.40 -3.51
C ALA A 140 -11.56 -14.34 -3.45
N GLU A 141 -11.35 -15.60 -3.80
CA GLU A 141 -12.34 -16.66 -3.58
C GLU A 141 -12.60 -16.86 -2.08
N HIS A 142 -11.52 -16.88 -1.31
CA HIS A 142 -11.55 -17.03 0.15
C HIS A 142 -11.22 -15.68 0.80
N MET A 143 -12.24 -14.91 1.14
CA MET A 143 -12.12 -13.59 1.75
C MET A 143 -11.97 -13.70 3.28
N ILE A 144 -11.03 -12.95 3.86
CA ILE A 144 -10.99 -12.77 5.31
C ILE A 144 -12.19 -11.93 5.75
N ALA A 145 -13.13 -12.55 6.47
CA ALA A 145 -14.31 -11.89 6.99
C ALA A 145 -13.97 -10.94 8.14
N PHE A 146 -13.28 -11.48 9.14
CA PHE A 146 -12.70 -10.77 10.29
C PHE A 146 -11.59 -11.59 10.93
N GLY A 147 -10.81 -10.97 11.82
CA GLY A 147 -9.75 -11.65 12.53
C GLY A 147 -8.99 -10.71 13.45
N ARG A 148 -8.34 -11.26 14.45
CA ARG A 148 -7.50 -10.51 15.39
C ARG A 148 -6.16 -10.15 14.74
N SER A 149 -5.62 -9.02 15.11
CA SER A 149 -4.23 -8.64 14.80
C SER A 149 -3.23 -9.35 15.72
N GLY A 150 -1.97 -9.36 15.36
CA GLY A 150 -0.86 -9.93 16.13
C GLY A 150 0.12 -10.69 15.25
N ALA A 151 1.37 -10.80 15.73
CA ALA A 151 2.45 -11.47 15.00
C ALA A 151 2.38 -12.99 15.10
N THR A 152 1.90 -13.53 16.24
CA THR A 152 1.87 -14.98 16.49
C THR A 152 0.63 -15.61 15.87
N PRO A 153 0.75 -16.60 14.96
CA PRO A 153 -0.37 -17.35 14.43
C PRO A 153 -1.03 -18.17 15.56
N ARG A 154 -2.37 -18.13 15.61
CA ARG A 154 -3.15 -18.87 16.61
C ARG A 154 -4.31 -19.57 15.95
N GLN A 155 -4.75 -20.69 16.54
CA GLN A 155 -5.92 -21.41 16.08
C GLN A 155 -7.17 -20.51 16.15
N ARG A 156 -7.97 -20.50 15.08
CA ARG A 156 -9.20 -19.70 14.95
C ARG A 156 -8.98 -18.17 15.14
N MET A 157 -7.82 -17.68 14.71
CA MET A 157 -7.49 -16.25 14.79
C MET A 157 -8.28 -15.44 13.77
N SER A 158 -8.65 -16.07 12.64
CA SER A 158 -9.39 -15.45 11.55
C SER A 158 -10.54 -16.34 11.08
N GLN A 159 -11.54 -15.73 10.47
CA GLN A 159 -12.65 -16.42 9.82
C GLN A 159 -12.69 -16.04 8.35
N LEU A 160 -12.91 -17.05 7.49
CA LEU A 160 -13.10 -16.87 6.06
C LEU A 160 -14.58 -16.76 5.70
N SER A 161 -14.86 -16.09 4.61
CA SER A 161 -16.15 -16.02 3.91
C SER A 161 -15.90 -16.10 2.41
N GLY A 162 -16.93 -16.38 1.61
CA GLY A 162 -16.84 -16.32 0.16
C GLY A 162 -16.67 -14.91 -0.36
N GLY A 163 -15.78 -14.72 -1.33
CA GLY A 163 -15.65 -13.50 -2.12
C GLY A 163 -16.15 -13.67 -3.55
N LEU A 164 -15.63 -12.85 -4.48
CA LEU A 164 -16.02 -12.89 -5.90
C LEU A 164 -15.29 -13.96 -6.71
N GLY A 165 -14.24 -14.57 -6.17
CA GLY A 165 -13.47 -15.61 -6.86
C GLY A 165 -12.65 -15.11 -8.06
N LEU A 166 -12.37 -13.82 -8.14
CA LEU A 166 -11.53 -13.23 -9.17
C LEU A 166 -10.04 -13.55 -8.97
N VAL A 167 -9.59 -13.56 -7.72
CA VAL A 167 -8.26 -14.03 -7.31
C VAL A 167 -8.41 -15.43 -6.73
N GLN A 168 -7.90 -16.43 -7.43
CA GLN A 168 -7.96 -17.84 -7.04
C GLN A 168 -6.62 -18.30 -6.46
N GLY A 169 -6.65 -19.34 -5.62
CA GLY A 169 -5.44 -19.94 -5.02
C GLY A 169 -4.74 -19.04 -3.99
N ALA A 170 -5.35 -17.94 -3.59
CA ALA A 170 -4.78 -17.01 -2.62
C ALA A 170 -5.83 -16.44 -1.65
N ILE A 171 -5.36 -16.01 -0.49
CA ILE A 171 -6.10 -15.24 0.50
C ILE A 171 -5.49 -13.84 0.53
N VAL A 172 -6.30 -12.80 0.30
CA VAL A 172 -5.85 -11.41 0.33
C VAL A 172 -6.19 -10.75 1.66
N ASP A 173 -5.18 -10.21 2.33
CA ASP A 173 -5.31 -9.37 3.52
C ASP A 173 -4.81 -7.94 3.24
N GLN A 174 -5.38 -6.95 3.91
CA GLN A 174 -5.17 -5.54 3.64
C GLN A 174 -4.76 -4.79 4.92
N HIS A 175 -4.26 -3.54 4.83
CA HIS A 175 -3.64 -2.80 5.93
C HIS A 175 -2.63 -3.68 6.69
N PHE A 176 -1.79 -4.40 5.97
CA PHE A 176 -1.19 -5.63 6.47
C PHE A 176 -0.17 -5.36 7.57
N ALA A 177 0.93 -4.68 7.26
CA ALA A 177 1.94 -4.33 8.26
C ALA A 177 1.40 -3.31 9.26
N GLN A 178 0.61 -2.33 8.80
CA GLN A 178 0.09 -1.22 9.61
C GLN A 178 -0.81 -1.71 10.77
N ARG A 179 -1.51 -2.83 10.57
CA ARG A 179 -2.36 -3.44 11.59
C ARG A 179 -1.78 -4.72 12.17
N ASN A 180 -0.49 -5.02 11.92
CA ASN A 180 0.20 -6.23 12.41
C ASN A 180 -0.60 -7.51 12.15
N ARG A 181 -0.91 -7.80 10.88
CA ARG A 181 -1.79 -8.90 10.48
C ARG A 181 -1.06 -10.21 10.13
N TYR A 182 0.24 -10.26 10.39
CA TYR A 182 1.10 -11.41 10.07
C TYR A 182 0.57 -12.72 10.64
N GLY A 183 0.28 -12.78 11.94
CA GLY A 183 -0.18 -14.00 12.59
C GLY A 183 -1.53 -14.49 12.06
N ARG A 184 -2.47 -13.56 11.75
CA ARG A 184 -3.78 -13.97 11.26
C ARG A 184 -3.72 -14.55 9.84
N LEU A 185 -2.92 -13.98 8.94
CA LEU A 185 -2.76 -14.51 7.60
C LEU A 185 -1.96 -15.83 7.62
N LEU A 186 -0.87 -15.87 8.40
CA LEU A 186 -0.09 -17.08 8.58
C LEU A 186 -0.92 -18.23 9.21
N SER A 187 -1.87 -17.91 10.11
CA SER A 187 -2.75 -18.94 10.69
C SER A 187 -3.66 -19.59 9.66
N LEU A 188 -4.09 -18.83 8.64
CA LEU A 188 -4.89 -19.36 7.54
C LEU A 188 -4.06 -20.20 6.58
N VAL A 189 -2.84 -19.75 6.23
CA VAL A 189 -1.90 -20.53 5.42
C VAL A 189 -1.50 -21.83 6.13
N ALA A 190 -1.29 -21.79 7.45
CA ALA A 190 -0.99 -22.99 8.24
C ALA A 190 -2.13 -24.03 8.24
N GLN A 191 -3.36 -23.59 8.06
CA GLN A 191 -4.55 -24.45 7.95
C GLN A 191 -4.90 -24.83 6.52
N SER A 192 -4.49 -24.03 5.54
CA SER A 192 -4.76 -24.22 4.12
C SER A 192 -3.50 -23.98 3.28
N PRO A 193 -2.48 -24.86 3.39
CA PRO A 193 -1.15 -24.62 2.82
C PRO A 193 -1.10 -24.61 1.28
N GLY A 194 -2.17 -25.05 0.62
CA GLY A 194 -2.32 -24.91 -0.82
C GLY A 194 -2.53 -23.46 -1.28
N LEU A 195 -3.06 -22.60 -0.39
CA LEU A 195 -3.31 -21.20 -0.68
C LEU A 195 -2.10 -20.33 -0.36
N LEU A 196 -1.82 -19.34 -1.23
CA LEU A 196 -0.89 -18.26 -0.91
C LEU A 196 -1.57 -17.25 0.03
N GLY A 197 -0.88 -16.80 1.05
CA GLY A 197 -1.32 -15.67 1.86
C GLY A 197 -0.69 -14.38 1.30
N ILE A 198 -1.51 -13.44 0.84
CA ILE A 198 -1.06 -12.18 0.24
C ILE A 198 -1.49 -11.02 1.15
N GLY A 199 -0.53 -10.41 1.85
CA GLY A 199 -0.74 -9.24 2.69
C GLY A 199 -0.33 -7.96 1.95
N VAL A 200 -1.24 -7.00 1.83
CA VAL A 200 -1.01 -5.75 1.10
C VAL A 200 -0.99 -4.57 2.07
N ASP A 201 0.08 -3.79 2.03
CA ASP A 201 0.26 -2.61 2.85
C ASP A 201 -0.62 -1.43 2.40
N GLU A 202 -0.81 -0.44 3.29
CA GLU A 202 -1.49 0.81 2.94
C GLU A 202 -0.77 1.54 1.81
N ASP A 203 -1.52 2.27 0.98
CA ASP A 203 -1.04 2.98 -0.21
C ASP A 203 -0.24 2.10 -1.18
N THR A 204 -0.65 0.83 -1.28
CA THR A 204 -0.01 -0.21 -2.08
C THR A 204 -1.07 -1.08 -2.73
N ALA A 205 -0.81 -1.55 -3.93
CA ALA A 205 -1.63 -2.51 -4.65
C ALA A 205 -0.82 -3.74 -5.04
N ALA A 206 -1.41 -4.92 -4.84
CA ALA A 206 -1.07 -6.12 -5.57
C ALA A 206 -1.91 -6.13 -6.86
N VAL A 207 -1.26 -5.98 -8.00
CA VAL A 207 -1.88 -5.96 -9.33
C VAL A 207 -1.70 -7.33 -9.99
N PHE A 208 -2.80 -8.01 -10.27
CA PHE A 208 -2.78 -9.34 -10.89
C PHE A 208 -3.11 -9.25 -12.36
N ARG A 209 -2.31 -9.93 -13.18
CA ARG A 209 -2.51 -10.14 -14.61
C ARG A 209 -2.23 -11.62 -14.94
N GLY A 210 -3.27 -12.44 -15.00
CA GLY A 210 -3.10 -13.90 -15.09
C GLY A 210 -2.39 -14.45 -13.84
N SER A 211 -1.31 -15.21 -14.02
CA SER A 211 -0.46 -15.71 -12.93
C SER A 211 0.52 -14.69 -12.37
N HIS A 212 0.66 -13.52 -12.99
CA HIS A 212 1.63 -12.51 -12.58
C HIS A 212 1.03 -11.54 -11.56
N LEU A 213 1.79 -11.26 -10.52
CA LEU A 213 1.53 -10.21 -9.54
C LEU A 213 2.62 -9.15 -9.67
N GLU A 214 2.21 -7.89 -9.77
CA GLU A 214 3.09 -6.72 -9.74
C GLU A 214 2.73 -5.85 -8.52
N VAL A 215 3.75 -5.26 -7.88
CA VAL A 215 3.56 -4.37 -6.74
C VAL A 215 3.64 -2.92 -7.17
N VAL A 216 2.58 -2.17 -6.91
CA VAL A 216 2.48 -0.73 -7.21
C VAL A 216 2.19 0.04 -5.92
N GLY A 217 2.83 1.20 -5.73
CA GLY A 217 2.56 2.08 -4.59
C GLY A 217 3.78 2.32 -3.72
N ARG A 218 3.58 2.54 -2.41
CA ARG A 218 4.62 3.00 -1.50
C ARG A 218 5.15 1.94 -0.55
N GLY A 219 4.31 0.99 -0.15
CA GLY A 219 4.65 -0.08 0.79
C GLY A 219 5.11 -1.35 0.09
N ALA A 220 4.79 -2.47 0.69
CA ALA A 220 5.15 -3.78 0.19
C ALA A 220 3.93 -4.72 0.10
N VAL A 221 4.08 -5.78 -0.67
CA VAL A 221 3.23 -6.97 -0.63
C VAL A 221 4.03 -8.08 0.03
N THR A 222 3.48 -8.65 1.09
CA THR A 222 4.05 -9.80 1.79
C THR A 222 3.33 -11.07 1.35
N ILE A 223 4.07 -12.08 0.89
CA ILE A 223 3.52 -13.37 0.48
C ILE A 223 4.01 -14.46 1.43
N PHE A 224 3.07 -15.21 2.00
CA PHE A 224 3.33 -16.46 2.73
C PHE A 224 3.03 -17.65 1.81
N ASP A 225 4.04 -18.43 1.49
CA ASP A 225 3.91 -19.69 0.78
C ASP A 225 4.06 -20.86 1.77
N GLY A 226 2.97 -21.60 1.92
CA GLY A 226 2.89 -22.77 2.78
C GLY A 226 3.28 -24.09 2.11
N SER A 227 3.82 -24.11 0.90
CA SER A 227 4.10 -25.34 0.14
C SER A 227 5.03 -26.31 0.85
N ARG A 228 5.87 -25.80 1.77
CA ARG A 228 6.82 -26.62 2.57
C ARG A 228 6.52 -26.59 4.06
N ILE A 229 5.31 -26.14 4.46
CA ILE A 229 4.98 -25.92 5.85
C ILE A 229 4.82 -27.25 6.62
N THR A 230 5.39 -27.28 7.82
CA THR A 230 4.99 -28.21 8.87
C THR A 230 4.10 -27.45 9.85
N SER A 231 2.87 -27.92 10.03
CA SER A 231 1.85 -27.25 10.85
C SER A 231 1.07 -28.24 11.70
N ASN A 232 0.64 -27.77 12.87
CA ASN A 232 -0.32 -28.48 13.74
C ASN A 232 -1.74 -27.90 13.63
N GLY A 233 -2.04 -27.14 12.58
CA GLY A 233 -3.31 -26.41 12.42
C GLY A 233 -4.57 -27.27 12.52
N HIS A 234 -4.51 -28.56 12.21
CA HIS A 234 -5.65 -29.46 12.22
C HIS A 234 -6.00 -30.01 13.63
N TYR A 235 -5.09 -29.93 14.60
CA TYR A 235 -5.32 -30.48 15.97
C TYR A 235 -4.96 -29.51 17.10
N ALA A 236 -4.42 -28.32 16.81
CA ALA A 236 -4.13 -27.35 17.85
C ALA A 236 -5.39 -26.91 18.59
N GLY A 237 -5.26 -26.72 19.90
CA GLY A 237 -6.35 -26.26 20.75
C GLY A 237 -6.81 -24.85 20.39
N ARG A 238 -8.03 -24.50 20.77
CA ARG A 238 -8.61 -23.20 20.47
C ARG A 238 -7.76 -22.07 21.06
N SER A 239 -7.38 -21.11 20.22
CA SER A 239 -6.54 -19.96 20.58
C SER A 239 -5.09 -20.29 20.98
N GLU A 240 -4.66 -21.55 20.86
CA GLU A 240 -3.26 -21.91 21.03
C GLU A 240 -2.39 -21.34 19.90
N PRO A 241 -1.10 -21.04 20.18
CA PRO A 241 -0.14 -20.75 19.12
C PRO A 241 -0.02 -21.93 18.16
N LEU A 242 0.01 -21.64 16.87
CA LEU A 242 0.21 -22.65 15.84
C LEU A 242 1.70 -22.88 15.58
N LEU A 243 2.08 -24.14 15.42
CA LEU A 243 3.32 -24.48 14.75
C LEU A 243 3.19 -24.12 13.26
N ALA A 244 4.12 -23.31 12.76
CA ALA A 244 4.26 -22.96 11.35
C ALA A 244 5.75 -22.89 11.02
N SER A 245 6.31 -24.00 10.56
CA SER A 245 7.75 -24.13 10.22
C SER A 245 7.88 -24.44 8.74
N GLY A 246 8.93 -23.92 8.09
CA GLY A 246 9.16 -24.12 6.66
C GLY A 246 8.28 -23.25 5.74
N VAL A 247 7.71 -22.16 6.26
CA VAL A 247 6.99 -21.16 5.44
C VAL A 247 7.99 -20.35 4.65
N VAL A 248 7.79 -20.24 3.33
CA VAL A 248 8.58 -19.32 2.51
C VAL A 248 7.91 -17.94 2.57
N LEU A 249 8.72 -16.93 2.90
CA LEU A 249 8.29 -15.55 3.00
C LEU A 249 8.91 -14.73 1.87
N HIS A 250 8.05 -14.03 1.11
CA HIS A 250 8.48 -13.01 0.18
C HIS A 250 7.97 -11.65 0.67
N VAL A 251 8.84 -10.65 0.67
CA VAL A 251 8.47 -9.25 0.91
C VAL A 251 8.84 -8.47 -0.34
N LEU A 252 7.83 -8.04 -1.06
CA LEU A 252 7.93 -7.50 -2.41
C LEU A 252 7.66 -5.99 -2.37
N PRO A 253 8.68 -5.13 -2.50
CA PRO A 253 8.48 -3.70 -2.62
C PRO A 253 7.91 -3.32 -4.00
N ALA A 254 7.55 -2.04 -4.18
CA ALA A 254 7.07 -1.53 -5.46
C ALA A 254 8.01 -1.88 -6.61
N THR A 255 7.45 -2.20 -7.77
CA THR A 255 8.12 -2.68 -9.00
C THR A 255 8.57 -4.14 -8.98
N ALA A 256 8.44 -4.85 -7.87
CA ALA A 256 8.65 -6.29 -7.86
C ALA A 256 7.53 -7.01 -8.62
N THR A 257 7.90 -8.03 -9.39
CA THR A 257 6.95 -8.93 -10.05
C THR A 257 7.15 -10.36 -9.59
N PHE A 258 6.06 -11.08 -9.42
CA PHE A 258 6.05 -12.43 -8.85
C PHE A 258 5.12 -13.33 -9.65
N ASP A 259 5.54 -14.57 -9.90
CA ASP A 259 4.66 -15.58 -10.48
C ASP A 259 3.96 -16.37 -9.37
N LEU A 260 2.62 -16.34 -9.38
CA LEU A 260 1.78 -16.98 -8.37
C LEU A 260 1.70 -18.50 -8.57
N GLN A 261 1.85 -18.99 -9.80
CA GLN A 261 1.78 -20.41 -10.12
C GLN A 261 3.09 -21.10 -9.74
N ASP A 262 4.21 -20.55 -10.21
CA ASP A 262 5.55 -21.09 -9.91
C ASP A 262 6.07 -20.64 -8.54
N ARG A 263 5.41 -19.65 -7.91
CA ARG A 263 5.71 -19.10 -6.57
C ARG A 263 7.14 -18.53 -6.49
N VAL A 264 7.55 -17.80 -7.52
CA VAL A 264 8.91 -17.25 -7.64
C VAL A 264 8.91 -15.76 -7.97
N LEU A 265 9.92 -15.05 -7.48
CA LEU A 265 10.21 -13.69 -7.88
C LEU A 265 10.68 -13.71 -9.35
N LEU A 266 10.00 -12.95 -10.22
CA LEU A 266 10.35 -12.82 -11.63
C LEU A 266 11.35 -11.68 -11.85
N SER A 267 11.07 -10.51 -11.30
CA SER A 267 11.93 -9.35 -11.45
C SER A 267 11.77 -8.38 -10.28
N PHE A 268 12.80 -7.59 -10.08
CA PHE A 268 12.78 -6.43 -9.19
C PHE A 268 13.55 -5.31 -9.89
N GLY A 269 12.85 -4.34 -10.42
CA GLY A 269 13.41 -3.39 -11.37
C GLY A 269 13.38 -1.93 -10.94
N LYS A 270 14.05 -1.58 -9.84
CA LYS A 270 14.65 -0.26 -9.74
C LYS A 270 16.13 -0.45 -9.47
N GLN A 271 16.94 -0.42 -10.53
CA GLN A 271 18.28 0.08 -10.33
C GLN A 271 18.14 1.53 -9.84
N PRO A 272 18.88 1.94 -8.78
CA PRO A 272 18.94 3.35 -8.40
C PRO A 272 19.28 4.17 -9.64
N PRO A 273 18.79 5.42 -9.78
CA PRO A 273 19.20 6.29 -10.87
C PRO A 273 20.71 6.30 -10.99
N ALA A 274 21.25 6.39 -12.21
CA ALA A 274 22.70 6.35 -12.44
C ALA A 274 23.46 7.40 -11.59
N THR A 275 22.80 8.53 -11.26
CA THR A 275 23.32 9.54 -10.34
C THR A 275 23.41 9.02 -8.89
N GLU A 276 22.45 8.26 -8.41
CA GLU A 276 22.44 7.71 -7.05
C GLU A 276 23.42 6.54 -6.90
N LEU A 277 23.59 5.73 -7.95
CA LEU A 277 24.66 4.72 -8.04
C LEU A 277 26.04 5.37 -8.02
N ALA A 278 26.24 6.44 -8.79
CA ALA A 278 27.49 7.18 -8.81
C ALA A 278 27.81 7.85 -7.45
N GLU A 279 26.81 8.37 -6.76
CA GLU A 279 26.97 8.90 -5.39
C GLU A 279 27.32 7.81 -4.37
N MET A 280 26.70 6.63 -4.47
CA MET A 280 27.02 5.49 -3.62
C MET A 280 28.46 4.98 -3.89
N GLU A 281 28.86 4.85 -5.16
CA GLU A 281 30.21 4.45 -5.54
C GLU A 281 31.26 5.46 -5.09
N ALA A 282 30.96 6.77 -5.21
CA ALA A 282 31.82 7.85 -4.73
C ALA A 282 31.97 7.80 -3.20
N ALA A 283 30.85 7.63 -2.48
CA ALA A 283 30.87 7.48 -1.02
C ALA A 283 31.66 6.25 -0.56
N GLU A 284 31.53 5.13 -1.28
CA GLU A 284 32.32 3.91 -0.99
C GLU A 284 33.81 4.10 -1.29
N ALA A 285 34.15 4.79 -2.37
CA ALA A 285 35.53 5.13 -2.70
C ALA A 285 36.18 6.03 -1.64
N ASP A 286 35.42 7.05 -1.16
CA ASP A 286 35.86 7.93 -0.08
C ASP A 286 36.03 7.16 1.24
N LEU A 287 35.15 6.24 1.55
CA LEU A 287 35.27 5.38 2.73
C LEU A 287 36.50 4.48 2.65
N ARG A 288 36.77 3.88 1.49
CA ARG A 288 37.99 3.06 1.24
C ARG A 288 39.27 3.89 1.35
N LYS A 289 39.25 5.13 0.84
CA LYS A 289 40.37 6.06 0.97
C LYS A 289 40.64 6.42 2.43
N LEU A 290 39.59 6.76 3.17
CA LEU A 290 39.66 7.07 4.61
C LEU A 290 40.17 5.88 5.42
N ALA A 291 39.74 4.67 5.12
CA ALA A 291 40.21 3.44 5.77
C ALA A 291 41.71 3.22 5.53
N LYS A 292 42.18 3.44 4.28
CA LYS A 292 43.62 3.36 3.94
C LYS A 292 44.45 4.42 4.66
N GLU A 293 43.97 5.66 4.75
CA GLU A 293 44.63 6.74 5.47
C GLU A 293 44.75 6.43 6.98
N ILE A 294 43.68 5.90 7.60
CA ILE A 294 43.72 5.48 9.02
C ILE A 294 44.69 4.34 9.24
N ALA A 295 44.72 3.34 8.35
CA ALA A 295 45.61 2.20 8.43
C ALA A 295 47.10 2.60 8.23
N ALA A 296 47.36 3.52 7.31
CA ALA A 296 48.72 4.01 7.04
C ALA A 296 49.29 4.84 8.18
N GLU A 297 48.45 5.54 8.95
CA GLU A 297 48.88 6.32 10.13
C GLU A 297 49.07 5.45 11.38
N GLY A 298 48.65 4.19 11.38
CA GLY A 298 48.78 3.26 12.53
C GLY A 298 48.05 3.71 13.79
N VAL A 299 47.06 4.59 13.64
CA VAL A 299 46.31 5.19 14.76
C VAL A 299 44.86 4.67 14.79
N SER A 300 44.24 4.71 15.97
CA SER A 300 42.83 4.30 16.07
C SER A 300 41.91 5.26 15.29
N PRO A 301 40.78 4.79 14.74
CA PRO A 301 39.80 5.63 14.04
C PRO A 301 39.31 6.83 14.87
N LYS A 302 39.19 6.65 16.18
CA LYS A 302 38.80 7.72 17.12
C LYS A 302 39.85 8.82 17.21
N TYR A 303 41.13 8.45 17.31
CA TYR A 303 42.24 9.41 17.37
C TYR A 303 42.38 10.19 16.07
N TYR A 304 42.21 9.53 14.92
CA TYR A 304 42.25 10.16 13.59
C TYR A 304 41.12 11.21 13.45
N ALA A 305 39.89 10.87 13.84
CA ALA A 305 38.74 11.77 13.80
C ALA A 305 38.95 13.00 14.70
N ASP A 306 39.44 12.83 15.91
CA ASP A 306 39.72 13.93 16.84
C ASP A 306 40.82 14.85 16.34
N ARG A 307 41.86 14.30 15.69
CA ARG A 307 42.95 15.08 15.09
C ARG A 307 42.45 15.92 13.91
N LYS A 308 41.63 15.36 13.01
CA LYS A 308 41.00 16.11 11.90
C LYS A 308 40.08 17.23 12.38
N ARG A 309 39.28 16.98 13.40
CA ARG A 309 38.43 18.04 14.01
C ARG A 309 39.25 19.18 14.59
N ARG A 310 40.39 18.91 15.22
CA ARG A 310 41.29 19.94 15.76
C ARG A 310 41.99 20.73 14.66
N ALA A 311 42.39 20.08 13.56
CA ALA A 311 43.01 20.73 12.41
C ALA A 311 41.99 21.64 11.66
N GLY A 312 40.76 21.20 11.44
CA GLY A 312 39.69 21.99 10.82
C GLY A 312 39.32 23.25 11.64
N ARG A 313 39.33 23.15 12.99
CA ARG A 313 39.12 24.33 13.86
C ARG A 313 40.27 25.34 13.81
N ARG A 314 41.52 24.93 13.52
CA ARG A 314 42.65 25.84 13.36
C ARG A 314 42.60 26.59 12.01
N THR A 315 42.15 25.97 10.94
CA THR A 315 42.00 26.60 9.62
C THR A 315 40.85 27.61 9.63
N SER A 316 39.69 27.28 10.25
CA SER A 316 38.58 28.22 10.35
C SER A 316 38.87 29.44 11.24
N LYS A 317 39.68 29.28 12.32
CA LYS A 317 40.16 30.43 13.12
C LYS A 317 41.16 31.31 12.37
N LYS A 318 41.96 30.74 11.46
CA LYS A 318 42.93 31.49 10.64
C LYS A 318 42.26 32.27 9.52
N SER A 319 41.16 31.78 8.93
CA SER A 319 40.37 32.52 7.95
C SER A 319 39.49 33.61 8.57
N ALA A 320 39.00 33.42 9.80
CA ALA A 320 38.24 34.46 10.53
C ALA A 320 39.11 35.62 11.02
N ALA A 321 40.43 35.36 11.26
CA ALA A 321 41.39 36.42 11.68
C ALA A 321 41.97 37.24 10.50
N ALA A 322 41.73 36.82 9.25
CA ALA A 322 42.20 37.50 8.03
C ALA A 322 41.14 38.40 7.37
N GLY A 323 39.94 38.50 7.96
CA GLY A 323 38.76 39.16 7.35
C GLY A 323 38.30 40.45 8.07
N GLU A 324 39.02 40.97 9.08
CA GLU A 324 38.63 42.24 9.74
C GLU A 324 39.50 43.40 9.20
N SER A 325 39.03 44.07 8.17
CA SER A 325 39.31 45.46 7.85
C SER A 325 37.97 46.21 7.83
N ARG A 326 37.84 47.12 8.77
CA ARG A 326 36.74 48.06 9.02
C ARG A 326 36.46 48.97 7.82
N PRO A 327 35.22 49.42 7.64
CA PRO A 327 35.02 50.87 7.52
C PRO A 327 33.95 51.44 8.47
N GLU A 328 34.13 52.71 8.68
CA GLU A 328 33.61 53.71 9.61
C GLU A 328 32.09 53.85 9.72
N ALA A 329 31.76 54.46 10.84
CA ALA A 329 30.48 54.84 11.38
C ALA A 329 29.71 55.91 10.57
N THR A 330 28.39 55.85 10.62
CA THR A 330 27.51 57.01 10.75
C THR A 330 26.26 56.64 11.55
N GLU A 331 26.04 57.40 12.60
CA GLU A 331 24.92 57.43 13.54
C GLU A 331 23.71 58.23 12.97
N PRO A 332 22.66 58.47 13.80
CA PRO A 332 21.44 57.68 13.94
C PRO A 332 20.18 58.53 13.66
N ILE A 333 18.98 57.91 13.61
CA ILE A 333 17.73 58.65 13.90
C ILE A 333 16.73 57.70 14.58
N THR A 334 16.19 58.23 15.63
CA THR A 334 15.37 57.91 16.75
C THR A 334 13.92 57.51 16.51
N ALA A 335 13.37 56.82 17.50
CA ALA A 335 12.06 56.93 18.19
C ALA A 335 10.89 56.17 17.52
N GLY A 336 10.14 55.45 18.25
CA GLY A 336 9.34 55.42 19.42
C GLY A 336 8.48 54.18 19.41
N ALA A 337 8.41 53.52 20.50
CA ALA A 337 7.50 53.52 21.61
C ALA A 337 6.25 52.66 21.46
N ASP A 338 6.16 51.73 22.41
CA ASP A 338 4.99 51.28 23.20
C ASP A 338 3.89 50.50 22.44
N SER A 339 3.34 49.44 22.97
CA SER A 339 3.01 49.00 24.35
C SER A 339 2.38 47.58 24.32
N GLU A 340 2.74 46.86 25.36
CA GLU A 340 1.85 46.06 26.21
C GLU A 340 1.17 44.79 25.75
N LEU A 341 1.67 43.72 26.38
CA LEU A 341 0.93 42.53 26.82
C LEU A 341 -0.16 42.91 27.85
N PRO A 342 -1.19 42.10 28.05
CA PRO A 342 -1.22 41.37 29.31
C PRO A 342 -1.60 39.89 29.22
N ASP A 343 -0.96 39.21 30.14
CA ASP A 343 -1.15 37.98 30.85
C ASP A 343 -2.54 37.81 31.46
N ARG A 344 -2.99 36.55 31.59
CA ARG A 344 -3.67 35.88 32.72
C ARG A 344 -4.46 34.65 32.30
N THR A 345 -3.92 33.50 32.67
CA THR A 345 -4.25 32.63 33.81
C THR A 345 -5.71 32.26 34.08
N GLN A 346 -5.83 30.95 34.20
CA GLN A 346 -6.60 30.15 35.17
C GLN A 346 -8.05 29.78 34.88
N ALA A 347 -8.21 28.48 34.88
CA ALA A 347 -8.98 27.62 35.80
C ALA A 347 -10.48 27.58 35.50
N ASP A 348 -11.22 26.55 35.61
CA ASP A 348 -11.27 25.42 36.52
C ASP A 348 -12.46 24.53 36.11
N ASN A 349 -12.36 23.27 36.41
CA ASN A 349 -13.39 22.35 36.87
C ASN A 349 -14.75 22.18 36.18
N GLY A 350 -15.06 20.89 35.95
CA GLY A 350 -16.28 20.33 36.51
C GLY A 350 -17.15 19.47 35.61
N ASN A 351 -16.94 18.18 35.68
CA ASN A 351 -17.94 17.17 36.03
C ASN A 351 -19.34 17.20 35.36
N THR A 352 -19.64 16.27 34.55
CA THR A 352 -20.60 15.15 34.70
C THR A 352 -20.50 14.21 33.49
#